data_e55fec4bc48a811c97c36c9abc89a4a9
#
_entry.id   e55fec4bc48a811c97c36c9abc89a4a9
#
_cell.length_a   1.000
_cell.length_b   1.000
_cell.length_c   1.000
_cell.angle_alpha   90.00
_cell.angle_beta   90.00
_cell.angle_gamma   90.00
#
_symmetry.space_group_name_H-M   'P 1'
#
loop_
_entity.id
_entity.type
_entity.pdbx_description
1 polymer ?
#
loop_
_entity_poly.entity_id
_entity_poly.type
_entity_poly.pdbx_seq_one_letter_code
_entity_poly.pdbx_strand_id
1 'polypeptide(L)'
;MIGCLIGEVLALEAPTVLLNVNGVGYEIDTPLTTFCQLQKGQKITLWTHLAVREDAQLLYGFLEAQEKAIFRTLLKVNGVGPKMALGILSTLSVELLIHTVEHEDINTLIKVPGVGKKTAERLMIELRDRFKAMSNEVSSSNSTATQIHFTGNSAVAEAEAALQSLGYKPAEAQKLINAVKADFTEASDIIRAALKSMNK
;
A
#
# COMPACT_ATOMS: atom_id res chain seq x y z
N MET A 1 7.93 -6.51 -11.47
CA MET A 1 7.10 -5.53 -10.73
C MET A 1 7.97 -4.35 -10.32
N ILE A 2 7.52 -3.11 -10.53
CA ILE A 2 8.29 -1.90 -10.18
C ILE A 2 7.68 -1.35 -8.90
N GLY A 3 8.43 -1.39 -7.80
CA GLY A 3 7.93 -1.05 -6.45
C GLY A 3 8.11 0.40 -6.05
N CYS A 4 9.24 0.98 -6.42
CA CYS A 4 9.54 2.41 -6.31
C CYS A 4 10.58 2.78 -7.37
N LEU A 5 10.68 4.06 -7.66
CA LEU A 5 11.69 4.65 -8.54
C LEU A 5 12.32 5.84 -7.84
N ILE A 6 13.66 5.91 -7.88
CA ILE A 6 14.45 7.01 -7.34
C ILE A 6 15.14 7.67 -8.51
N GLY A 7 14.88 8.96 -8.74
CA GLY A 7 15.39 9.64 -9.91
C GLY A 7 15.21 11.13 -9.86
N GLU A 8 15.47 11.77 -11.00
CA GLU A 8 15.34 13.21 -11.22
C GLU A 8 14.17 13.51 -12.16
N VAL A 9 13.33 14.48 -11.80
CA VAL A 9 12.20 14.94 -12.61
C VAL A 9 12.69 15.68 -13.83
N LEU A 10 12.47 15.15 -15.02
CA LEU A 10 12.84 15.78 -16.30
C LEU A 10 11.75 16.71 -16.83
N ALA A 11 10.51 16.28 -16.76
CA ALA A 11 9.36 17.02 -17.27
C ALA A 11 8.10 16.73 -16.43
N LEU A 12 7.16 17.68 -16.47
CA LEU A 12 5.89 17.64 -15.77
C LEU A 12 4.78 18.03 -16.76
N GLU A 13 3.91 17.06 -17.10
CA GLU A 13 2.73 17.25 -17.99
C GLU A 13 1.54 16.59 -17.32
N ALA A 14 0.78 17.36 -16.56
CA ALA A 14 -0.26 16.83 -15.67
C ALA A 14 -1.21 15.84 -16.37
N PRO A 15 -1.46 14.69 -15.78
CA PRO A 15 -1.00 14.18 -14.48
C PRO A 15 0.33 13.41 -14.52
N THR A 16 1.03 13.40 -15.66
CA THR A 16 2.21 12.56 -15.93
C THR A 16 3.50 13.27 -15.54
N VAL A 17 4.36 12.55 -14.87
CA VAL A 17 5.73 12.95 -14.50
C VAL A 17 6.72 12.09 -15.30
N LEU A 18 7.66 12.72 -15.99
CA LEU A 18 8.80 12.05 -16.61
C LEU A 18 9.96 12.03 -15.62
N LEU A 19 10.30 10.85 -15.12
CA LEU A 19 11.37 10.63 -14.14
C LEU A 19 12.57 9.95 -14.80
N ASN A 20 13.74 10.55 -14.71
CA ASN A 20 15.00 9.93 -15.14
C ASN A 20 15.58 9.07 -14.03
N VAL A 21 15.70 7.79 -14.29
CA VAL A 21 16.35 6.83 -13.39
C VAL A 21 17.56 6.23 -14.11
N ASN A 22 18.74 6.75 -13.82
CA ASN A 22 20.01 6.31 -14.41
C ASN A 22 20.01 6.25 -15.94
N GLY A 23 19.44 7.27 -16.60
CA GLY A 23 19.39 7.35 -18.07
C GLY A 23 18.15 6.74 -18.71
N VAL A 24 17.27 6.09 -17.94
CA VAL A 24 15.97 5.62 -18.43
C VAL A 24 14.89 6.58 -17.98
N GLY A 25 14.09 7.10 -18.92
CA GLY A 25 12.93 7.95 -18.65
C GLY A 25 11.68 7.09 -18.39
N TYR A 26 11.06 7.28 -17.22
CA TYR A 26 9.78 6.65 -16.87
C TYR A 26 8.67 7.68 -16.88
N GLU A 27 7.61 7.41 -17.63
CA GLU A 27 6.36 8.16 -17.58
C GLU A 27 5.47 7.59 -16.47
N ILE A 28 5.09 8.44 -15.51
CA ILE A 28 4.42 8.02 -14.29
C ILE A 28 3.22 8.92 -14.05
N ASP A 29 2.02 8.37 -14.07
CA ASP A 29 0.82 9.11 -13.71
C ASP A 29 0.72 9.24 -12.19
N THR A 30 0.49 10.46 -11.70
CA THR A 30 0.42 10.77 -10.27
C THR A 30 -0.89 11.44 -9.90
N PRO A 31 -1.36 11.34 -8.63
CA PRO A 31 -2.41 12.23 -8.14
C PRO A 31 -1.99 13.70 -8.31
N LEU A 32 -2.97 14.59 -8.55
CA LEU A 32 -2.68 16.02 -8.69
C LEU A 32 -2.06 16.61 -7.41
N THR A 33 -2.42 16.09 -6.25
CA THR A 33 -1.79 16.43 -4.96
C THR A 33 -0.29 16.16 -4.95
N THR A 34 0.14 15.01 -5.47
CA THR A 34 1.55 14.66 -5.69
C THR A 34 2.17 15.54 -6.77
N PHE A 35 1.51 15.65 -7.94
CA PHE A 35 2.01 16.41 -9.08
C PHE A 35 2.36 17.87 -8.72
N CYS A 36 1.50 18.54 -7.98
CA CYS A 36 1.69 19.95 -7.58
C CYS A 36 2.85 20.17 -6.61
N GLN A 37 3.39 19.13 -5.99
CA GLN A 37 4.53 19.21 -5.08
C GLN A 37 5.87 19.00 -5.80
N LEU A 38 5.84 18.59 -7.08
CA LEU A 38 7.04 18.25 -7.83
C LEU A 38 7.57 19.44 -8.62
N GLN A 39 8.91 19.48 -8.78
CA GLN A 39 9.59 20.48 -9.56
C GLN A 39 10.59 19.82 -10.51
N LYS A 40 10.75 20.40 -11.71
CA LYS A 40 11.76 19.96 -12.68
C LYS A 40 13.17 20.06 -12.08
N GLY A 41 13.99 19.03 -12.26
CA GLY A 41 15.34 18.91 -11.70
C GLY A 41 15.38 18.39 -10.26
N GLN A 42 14.22 18.20 -9.62
CA GLN A 42 14.14 17.66 -8.27
C GLN A 42 14.49 16.18 -8.26
N LYS A 43 15.32 15.74 -7.30
CA LYS A 43 15.55 14.32 -7.01
C LYS A 43 14.50 13.82 -6.02
N ILE A 44 13.78 12.79 -6.40
CA ILE A 44 12.66 12.27 -5.61
C ILE A 44 12.64 10.73 -5.61
N THR A 45 11.93 10.20 -4.64
CA THR A 45 11.48 8.80 -4.63
C THR A 45 9.97 8.78 -4.87
N LEU A 46 9.53 8.06 -5.89
CA LEU A 46 8.12 7.76 -6.11
C LEU A 46 7.84 6.30 -5.81
N TRP A 47 6.89 6.03 -4.93
CA TRP A 47 6.33 4.71 -4.71
C TRP A 47 5.41 4.36 -5.87
N THR A 48 5.71 3.27 -6.59
CA THR A 48 5.04 2.98 -7.86
C THR A 48 4.17 1.74 -7.82
N HIS A 49 3.09 1.78 -8.60
CA HIS A 49 2.24 0.65 -8.94
C HIS A 49 2.28 0.45 -10.46
N LEU A 50 2.78 -0.70 -10.90
CA LEU A 50 2.76 -1.09 -12.32
C LEU A 50 1.47 -1.85 -12.62
N ALA A 51 0.69 -1.32 -13.54
CA ALA A 51 -0.47 -2.00 -14.11
C ALA A 51 -0.11 -2.49 -15.53
N VAL A 52 -0.21 -3.79 -15.74
CA VAL A 52 0.07 -4.43 -17.02
C VAL A 52 -1.27 -4.84 -17.64
N ARG A 53 -1.50 -4.42 -18.87
CA ARG A 53 -2.62 -4.82 -19.73
C ARG A 53 -2.08 -5.43 -21.01
N GLU A 54 -2.92 -6.00 -21.84
CA GLU A 54 -2.53 -6.59 -23.12
C GLU A 54 -1.90 -5.56 -24.07
N ASP A 55 -2.37 -4.32 -24.00
CA ASP A 55 -2.03 -3.21 -24.90
C ASP A 55 -1.12 -2.15 -24.26
N ALA A 56 -0.91 -2.18 -22.95
CA ALA A 56 -0.17 -1.12 -22.25
C ALA A 56 0.46 -1.56 -20.93
N GLN A 57 1.59 -0.92 -20.60
CA GLN A 57 2.19 -0.94 -19.27
C GLN A 57 2.14 0.46 -18.70
N LEU A 58 1.38 0.64 -17.62
CA LEU A 58 1.14 1.95 -17.01
C LEU A 58 1.75 1.99 -15.61
N LEU A 59 2.47 3.07 -15.31
CA LEU A 59 3.01 3.33 -13.99
C LEU A 59 2.20 4.42 -13.30
N TYR A 60 1.86 4.16 -12.05
CA TYR A 60 1.23 5.12 -11.14
C TYR A 60 2.18 5.39 -9.99
N GLY A 61 2.40 6.66 -9.63
CA GLY A 61 3.39 7.08 -8.65
C GLY A 61 2.82 7.95 -7.54
N PHE A 62 3.39 7.78 -6.35
CA PHE A 62 2.95 8.43 -5.11
C PHE A 62 4.18 8.86 -4.31
N LEU A 63 4.08 9.96 -3.56
CA LEU A 63 5.13 10.38 -2.65
C LEU A 63 5.22 9.49 -1.42
N GLU A 64 4.08 8.97 -0.95
CA GLU A 64 3.99 8.16 0.25
C GLU A 64 3.61 6.70 -0.06
N ALA A 65 4.21 5.76 0.70
CA ALA A 65 3.87 4.34 0.60
C ALA A 65 2.40 4.08 0.96
N GLN A 66 1.84 4.89 1.86
CA GLN A 66 0.45 4.80 2.28
C GLN A 66 -0.52 5.18 1.17
N GLU A 67 -0.23 6.24 0.39
CA GLU A 67 -1.03 6.62 -0.79
C GLU A 67 -1.08 5.47 -1.81
N LYS A 68 0.06 4.83 -2.07
CA LYS A 68 0.14 3.64 -2.93
C LYS A 68 -0.69 2.48 -2.39
N ALA A 69 -0.69 2.24 -1.07
CA ALA A 69 -1.50 1.19 -0.44
C ALA A 69 -3.00 1.47 -0.60
N ILE A 70 -3.42 2.70 -0.37
CA ILE A 70 -4.82 3.14 -0.59
C ILE A 70 -5.21 3.04 -2.06
N PHE A 71 -4.36 3.49 -2.99
CA PHE A 71 -4.60 3.33 -4.43
C PHE A 71 -4.86 1.87 -4.79
N ARG A 72 -4.04 0.95 -4.32
CA ARG A 72 -4.23 -0.50 -4.55
C ARG A 72 -5.51 -1.04 -3.91
N THR A 73 -5.91 -0.48 -2.78
CA THR A 73 -7.18 -0.82 -2.12
C THR A 73 -8.38 -0.34 -2.93
N LEU A 74 -8.31 0.87 -3.46
CA LEU A 74 -9.33 1.44 -4.37
C LEU A 74 -9.50 0.60 -5.64
N LEU A 75 -8.41 0.12 -6.24
CA LEU A 75 -8.46 -0.75 -7.43
C LEU A 75 -9.17 -2.09 -7.20
N LYS A 76 -9.28 -2.54 -5.95
CA LYS A 76 -10.01 -3.77 -5.59
C LYS A 76 -11.51 -3.54 -5.48
N VAL A 77 -11.98 -2.28 -5.49
CA VAL A 77 -13.40 -1.93 -5.47
C VAL A 77 -13.97 -2.09 -6.88
N ASN A 78 -15.05 -2.85 -6.99
CA ASN A 78 -15.65 -3.10 -8.29
C ASN A 78 -16.15 -1.80 -8.94
N GLY A 79 -15.73 -1.55 -10.17
CA GLY A 79 -16.06 -0.34 -10.94
C GLY A 79 -15.11 0.85 -10.69
N VAL A 80 -14.07 0.68 -9.88
CA VAL A 80 -13.03 1.69 -9.68
C VAL A 80 -11.79 1.32 -10.51
N GLY A 81 -11.57 2.06 -11.57
CA GLY A 81 -10.36 1.95 -12.38
C GLY A 81 -9.25 2.89 -11.92
N PRO A 82 -8.03 2.76 -12.48
CA PRO A 82 -6.88 3.58 -12.08
C PRO A 82 -7.13 5.10 -12.18
N LYS A 83 -7.78 5.55 -13.26
CA LYS A 83 -8.10 6.99 -13.43
C LYS A 83 -9.01 7.52 -12.33
N MET A 84 -10.02 6.73 -11.93
CA MET A 84 -10.92 7.11 -10.84
C MET A 84 -10.18 7.09 -9.50
N ALA A 85 -9.35 6.09 -9.24
CA ALA A 85 -8.54 5.99 -8.03
C ALA A 85 -7.57 7.18 -7.90
N LEU A 86 -6.90 7.60 -9.00
CA LEU A 86 -6.11 8.84 -9.03
C LEU A 86 -6.96 10.08 -8.77
N GLY A 87 -8.17 10.16 -9.34
CA GLY A 87 -9.11 11.27 -9.12
C GLY A 87 -9.52 11.39 -7.66
N ILE A 88 -9.78 10.25 -6.99
CA ILE A 88 -10.09 10.21 -5.55
C ILE A 88 -8.91 10.76 -4.74
N LEU A 89 -7.69 10.26 -4.96
CA LEU A 89 -6.49 10.70 -4.25
C LEU A 89 -6.03 12.11 -4.63
N SER A 90 -6.46 12.63 -5.77
CA SER A 90 -6.25 14.04 -6.17
C SER A 90 -7.18 15.01 -5.44
N THR A 91 -8.33 14.52 -4.96
CA THR A 91 -9.36 15.34 -4.31
C THR A 91 -9.35 15.20 -2.81
N LEU A 92 -9.06 13.99 -2.31
CA LEU A 92 -9.07 13.64 -0.88
C LEU A 92 -7.69 13.16 -0.47
N SER A 93 -7.13 13.73 0.60
CA SER A 93 -5.95 13.14 1.24
C SER A 93 -6.30 11.76 1.82
N VAL A 94 -5.27 10.95 2.12
CA VAL A 94 -5.48 9.62 2.70
C VAL A 94 -6.26 9.71 4.02
N GLU A 95 -5.90 10.67 4.88
CA GLU A 95 -6.55 10.90 6.17
C GLU A 95 -8.02 11.29 5.98
N LEU A 96 -8.27 12.23 5.04
CA LEU A 96 -9.64 12.68 4.76
C LEU A 96 -10.49 11.54 4.17
N LEU A 97 -9.91 10.70 3.31
CA LEU A 97 -10.61 9.54 2.76
C LEU A 97 -10.96 8.52 3.85
N ILE A 98 -10.04 8.22 4.76
CA ILE A 98 -10.28 7.33 5.90
C ILE A 98 -11.39 7.91 6.77
N HIS A 99 -11.27 9.18 7.17
CA HIS A 99 -12.27 9.87 7.96
C HIS A 99 -13.65 9.89 7.29
N THR A 100 -13.70 10.15 5.98
CA THR A 100 -14.93 10.14 5.18
C THR A 100 -15.61 8.77 5.22
N VAL A 101 -14.84 7.70 5.13
CA VAL A 101 -15.36 6.32 5.18
C VAL A 101 -15.81 5.93 6.59
N GLU A 102 -15.07 6.31 7.63
CA GLU A 102 -15.42 6.05 9.03
C GLU A 102 -16.73 6.74 9.45
N HIS A 103 -16.96 7.96 8.95
CA HIS A 103 -18.16 8.76 9.26
C HIS A 103 -19.29 8.60 8.24
N GLU A 104 -19.15 7.69 7.28
CA GLU A 104 -20.14 7.40 6.23
C GLU A 104 -20.57 8.66 5.43
N ASP A 105 -19.66 9.63 5.22
CA ASP A 105 -19.93 10.86 4.50
C ASP A 105 -19.91 10.66 2.97
N ILE A 106 -21.01 10.14 2.46
CA ILE A 106 -21.22 9.91 1.02
C ILE A 106 -21.12 11.22 0.22
N ASN A 107 -21.54 12.36 0.80
CA ASN A 107 -21.54 13.64 0.10
C ASN A 107 -20.12 14.10 -0.27
N THR A 108 -19.13 13.83 0.57
CA THR A 108 -17.73 14.14 0.27
C THR A 108 -17.20 13.26 -0.87
N LEU A 109 -17.58 11.99 -0.95
CA LEU A 109 -17.19 11.12 -2.08
C LEU A 109 -17.84 11.55 -3.41
N ILE A 110 -19.08 12.04 -3.39
CA ILE A 110 -19.79 12.51 -4.61
C ILE A 110 -19.12 13.76 -5.20
N LYS A 111 -18.40 14.55 -4.40
CA LYS A 111 -17.66 15.72 -4.89
C LYS A 111 -16.45 15.35 -5.78
N VAL A 112 -16.01 14.09 -5.74
CA VAL A 112 -14.91 13.62 -6.58
C VAL A 112 -15.39 13.50 -8.02
N PRO A 113 -14.70 14.12 -9.00
CA PRO A 113 -15.06 14.02 -10.41
C PRO A 113 -15.15 12.56 -10.88
N GLY A 114 -16.25 12.19 -11.52
CA GLY A 114 -16.50 10.83 -12.00
C GLY A 114 -17.09 9.87 -10.96
N VAL A 115 -17.25 10.28 -9.71
CA VAL A 115 -17.89 9.47 -8.66
C VAL A 115 -19.36 9.89 -8.52
N GLY A 116 -20.25 9.09 -9.09
CA GLY A 116 -21.69 9.25 -8.91
C GLY A 116 -22.19 8.65 -7.59
N LYS A 117 -23.43 8.98 -7.20
CA LYS A 117 -24.06 8.50 -5.95
C LYS A 117 -23.92 6.98 -5.76
N LYS A 118 -24.26 6.19 -6.79
CA LYS A 118 -24.18 4.73 -6.75
C LYS A 118 -22.76 4.21 -6.54
N THR A 119 -21.77 4.88 -7.16
CA THR A 119 -20.35 4.54 -6.99
C THR A 119 -19.86 4.93 -5.59
N ALA A 120 -20.29 6.08 -5.07
CA ALA A 120 -19.94 6.53 -3.72
C ALA A 120 -20.50 5.59 -2.65
N GLU A 121 -21.76 5.16 -2.77
CA GLU A 121 -22.38 4.18 -1.86
C GLU A 121 -21.59 2.84 -1.86
N ARG A 122 -21.22 2.36 -3.04
CA ARG A 122 -20.40 1.13 -3.17
C ARG A 122 -19.00 1.30 -2.57
N LEU A 123 -18.32 2.42 -2.90
CA LEU A 123 -17.03 2.76 -2.32
C LEU A 123 -17.09 2.77 -0.79
N MET A 124 -18.13 3.37 -0.22
CA MET A 124 -18.34 3.46 1.22
C MET A 124 -18.38 2.07 1.88
N ILE A 125 -19.20 1.17 1.34
CA ILE A 125 -19.35 -0.20 1.88
C ILE A 125 -18.04 -0.97 1.75
N GLU A 126 -17.46 -1.03 0.55
CA GLU A 126 -16.28 -1.86 0.30
C GLU A 126 -15.01 -1.32 0.98
N LEU A 127 -14.83 0.01 1.08
CA LEU A 127 -13.68 0.59 1.77
C LEU A 127 -13.78 0.46 3.28
N ARG A 128 -14.97 0.58 3.86
CA ARG A 128 -15.17 0.41 5.30
C ARG A 128 -14.70 -0.97 5.78
N ASP A 129 -15.08 -2.02 5.08
CA ASP A 129 -14.69 -3.38 5.44
C ASP A 129 -13.17 -3.58 5.30
N ARG A 130 -12.55 -3.00 4.25
CA ARG A 130 -11.11 -3.09 4.01
C ARG A 130 -10.31 -2.25 5.00
N PHE A 131 -10.75 -1.05 5.36
CA PHE A 131 -10.05 -0.21 6.34
C PHE A 131 -10.15 -0.80 7.74
N LYS A 132 -11.28 -1.41 8.12
CA LYS A 132 -11.38 -2.17 9.36
C LYS A 132 -10.40 -3.34 9.41
N ALA A 133 -10.24 -4.08 8.31
CA ALA A 133 -9.25 -5.15 8.22
C ALA A 133 -7.82 -4.62 8.36
N MET A 134 -7.49 -3.51 7.69
CA MET A 134 -6.17 -2.85 7.81
C MET A 134 -5.92 -2.30 9.21
N SER A 135 -6.93 -1.72 9.87
CA SER A 135 -6.83 -1.21 11.25
C SER A 135 -6.59 -2.32 12.26
N ASN A 136 -7.21 -3.48 12.07
CA ASN A 136 -7.01 -4.64 12.93
C ASN A 136 -5.60 -5.24 12.78
N GLU A 137 -5.02 -5.19 11.59
CA GLU A 137 -3.61 -5.56 11.37
C GLU A 137 -2.65 -4.55 12.01
N VAL A 138 -2.99 -3.25 11.99
CA VAL A 138 -2.20 -2.17 12.62
C VAL A 138 -2.40 -2.16 14.14
N SER A 139 -3.59 -2.48 14.64
CA SER A 139 -3.88 -2.52 16.10
C SER A 139 -3.14 -3.66 16.81
N SER A 140 -2.71 -4.68 16.07
CA SER A 140 -1.79 -5.71 16.57
C SER A 140 -0.33 -5.20 16.64
N SER A 141 -0.05 -4.01 16.14
CA SER A 141 1.29 -3.39 16.05
C SER A 141 1.36 -1.97 16.60
N ASN A 142 0.32 -1.47 17.33
CA ASN A 142 0.39 -0.15 17.93
C ASN A 142 1.16 -0.14 19.24
N SER A 143 2.41 0.28 19.13
CA SER A 143 3.06 1.11 20.13
C SER A 143 4.01 2.07 19.43
N THR A 144 3.60 3.35 19.41
CA THR A 144 4.41 4.57 19.31
C THR A 144 5.44 4.67 18.16
N ALA A 145 5.19 5.66 17.29
CA ALA A 145 6.24 6.29 16.49
C ALA A 145 7.41 6.69 17.41
N THR A 146 8.52 6.02 17.33
CA THR A 146 9.90 6.46 17.44
C THR A 146 10.81 5.23 17.61
N GLN A 147 11.81 5.12 16.73
CA GLN A 147 12.93 4.19 16.80
C GLN A 147 12.57 2.69 16.72
N ILE A 148 13.08 2.08 15.66
CA ILE A 148 13.11 0.63 15.46
C ILE A 148 13.97 0.01 16.58
N HIS A 149 13.32 -0.35 17.69
CA HIS A 149 13.84 -1.30 18.64
C HIS A 149 13.06 -2.61 18.46
N PHE A 150 13.70 -3.58 17.87
CA PHE A 150 13.24 -4.96 17.80
C PHE A 150 13.10 -5.51 19.23
N THR A 151 11.88 -5.55 19.74
CA THR A 151 11.56 -6.35 20.93
C THR A 151 10.96 -7.67 20.48
N GLY A 152 11.34 -8.77 21.12
CA GLY A 152 11.10 -10.16 20.68
C GLY A 152 9.64 -10.57 20.35
N ASN A 153 8.63 -9.77 20.73
CA ASN A 153 7.23 -9.99 20.33
C ASN A 153 6.95 -9.61 18.87
N SER A 154 7.72 -8.69 18.30
CA SER A 154 7.64 -8.26 16.90
C SER A 154 8.14 -9.38 15.97
N ALA A 155 9.24 -10.04 16.31
CA ALA A 155 9.85 -11.10 15.50
C ALA A 155 8.95 -12.33 15.35
N VAL A 156 8.20 -12.70 16.40
CA VAL A 156 7.24 -13.81 16.38
C VAL A 156 6.04 -13.48 15.47
N ALA A 157 5.49 -12.27 15.58
CA ALA A 157 4.38 -11.83 14.75
C ALA A 157 4.77 -11.72 13.26
N GLU A 158 5.97 -11.23 12.99
CA GLU A 158 6.54 -11.18 11.63
C GLU A 158 6.76 -12.58 11.05
N ALA A 159 7.27 -13.51 11.85
CA ALA A 159 7.43 -14.90 11.45
C ALA A 159 6.09 -15.58 11.17
N GLU A 160 5.05 -15.30 11.97
CA GLU A 160 3.70 -15.82 11.75
C GLU A 160 3.10 -15.32 10.44
N ALA A 161 3.17 -14.01 10.20
CA ALA A 161 2.71 -13.41 8.95
C ALA A 161 3.45 -13.96 7.72
N ALA A 162 4.76 -14.19 7.83
CA ALA A 162 5.56 -14.78 6.77
C ALA A 162 5.14 -16.22 6.45
N LEU A 163 4.92 -17.08 7.47
CA LEU A 163 4.46 -18.45 7.26
C LEU A 163 3.05 -18.49 6.66
N GLN A 164 2.15 -17.61 7.12
CA GLN A 164 0.80 -17.50 6.53
C GLN A 164 0.86 -17.05 5.06
N SER A 165 1.77 -16.15 4.70
CA SER A 165 1.98 -15.73 3.31
C SER A 165 2.49 -16.85 2.41
N LEU A 166 3.18 -17.85 2.98
CA LEU A 166 3.61 -19.08 2.31
C LEU A 166 2.50 -20.15 2.22
N GLY A 167 1.28 -19.85 2.75
CA GLY A 167 0.12 -20.72 2.63
C GLY A 167 -0.16 -21.62 3.85
N TYR A 168 0.60 -21.48 4.94
CA TYR A 168 0.33 -22.21 6.17
C TYR A 168 -0.92 -21.68 6.88
N LYS A 169 -1.72 -22.56 7.46
CA LYS A 169 -2.87 -22.15 8.27
C LYS A 169 -2.39 -21.46 9.56
N PRO A 170 -3.12 -20.47 10.11
CA PRO A 170 -2.72 -19.77 11.33
C PRO A 170 -2.33 -20.70 12.49
N ALA A 171 -3.12 -21.74 12.73
CA ALA A 171 -2.84 -22.72 13.79
C ALA A 171 -1.55 -23.54 13.55
N GLU A 172 -1.22 -23.84 12.30
CA GLU A 172 0.01 -24.53 11.91
C GLU A 172 1.22 -23.61 12.05
N ALA A 173 1.12 -22.37 11.58
CA ALA A 173 2.15 -21.36 11.71
C ALA A 173 2.50 -21.11 13.18
N GLN A 174 1.51 -20.92 14.05
CA GLN A 174 1.70 -20.76 15.48
C GLN A 174 2.36 -21.98 16.14
N LYS A 175 1.96 -23.20 15.75
CA LYS A 175 2.58 -24.42 16.29
C LYS A 175 4.04 -24.54 15.93
N LEU A 176 4.41 -24.24 14.68
CA LEU A 176 5.80 -24.26 14.20
C LEU A 176 6.66 -23.21 14.90
N ILE A 177 6.15 -22.01 15.04
CA ILE A 177 6.84 -20.91 15.72
C ILE A 177 7.03 -21.22 17.21
N ASN A 178 5.99 -21.72 17.89
CA ASN A 178 6.07 -22.05 19.31
C ASN A 178 7.13 -23.12 19.61
N ALA A 179 7.41 -24.01 18.65
CA ALA A 179 8.44 -25.03 18.79
C ALA A 179 9.88 -24.50 18.73
N VAL A 180 10.08 -23.28 18.14
CA VAL A 180 11.45 -22.76 17.87
C VAL A 180 11.69 -21.36 18.45
N LYS A 181 10.66 -20.62 18.84
CA LYS A 181 10.76 -19.22 19.29
C LYS A 181 11.65 -19.00 20.53
N ALA A 182 11.87 -20.04 21.32
CA ALA A 182 12.70 -19.94 22.53
C ALA A 182 14.20 -19.84 22.20
N ASP A 183 14.61 -20.33 21.02
CA ASP A 183 16.01 -20.45 20.62
C ASP A 183 16.47 -19.28 19.74
N PHE A 184 15.55 -18.45 19.26
CA PHE A 184 15.85 -17.39 18.29
C PHE A 184 15.12 -16.09 18.62
N THR A 185 15.82 -14.96 18.41
CA THR A 185 15.31 -13.60 18.66
C THR A 185 14.90 -12.87 17.37
N GLU A 186 15.44 -13.28 16.22
CA GLU A 186 15.20 -12.67 14.93
C GLU A 186 14.14 -13.43 14.13
N ALA A 187 13.23 -12.69 13.48
CA ALA A 187 12.15 -13.26 12.66
C ALA A 187 12.69 -14.20 11.56
N SER A 188 13.76 -13.82 10.91
CA SER A 188 14.41 -14.60 9.85
C SER A 188 14.89 -15.98 10.32
N ASP A 189 15.40 -16.05 11.53
CA ASP A 189 15.91 -17.31 12.10
C ASP A 189 14.79 -18.19 12.61
N ILE A 190 13.75 -17.59 13.19
CA ILE A 190 12.50 -18.28 13.57
C ILE A 190 11.86 -18.92 12.35
N ILE A 191 11.70 -18.17 11.24
CA ILE A 191 11.13 -18.68 9.99
C ILE A 191 11.94 -19.85 9.45
N ARG A 192 13.27 -19.68 9.36
CA ARG A 192 14.18 -20.71 8.86
C ARG A 192 14.13 -21.98 9.69
N ALA A 193 14.14 -21.85 11.02
CA ALA A 193 14.05 -22.98 11.94
C ALA A 193 12.69 -23.68 11.86
N ALA A 194 11.60 -22.92 11.79
CA ALA A 194 10.25 -23.44 11.63
C ALA A 194 10.11 -24.27 10.35
N LEU A 195 10.58 -23.74 9.21
CA LEU A 195 10.56 -24.46 7.93
C LEU A 195 11.46 -25.71 7.93
N LYS A 196 12.61 -25.67 8.59
CA LYS A 196 13.53 -26.81 8.71
C LYS A 196 12.94 -27.94 9.58
N SER A 197 12.14 -27.61 10.59
CA SER A 197 11.51 -28.61 11.46
C SER A 197 10.46 -29.47 10.75
N MET A 198 9.93 -29.00 9.61
CA MET A 198 8.94 -29.74 8.81
C MET A 198 9.54 -30.78 7.88
N ASN A 199 10.84 -30.66 7.55
CA ASN A 199 11.54 -31.59 6.65
C ASN A 199 12.18 -32.78 7.39
N LYS A 200 11.80 -32.99 8.64
CA LYS A 200 12.12 -34.16 9.42
C LYS A 200 10.88 -35.01 9.63
#